data_7e8c2eadbf0f9dc39860cf9bb4402532
#
_entry.id   7e8c2eadbf0f9dc39860cf9bb4402532
#
_cell.length_a   1.000
_cell.length_b   1.000
_cell.length_c   1.000
_cell.angle_alpha   90.00
_cell.angle_beta   90.00
_cell.angle_gamma   90.00
#
_symmetry.space_group_name_H-M   'P 1'
#
loop_
_entity.id
_entity.type
_entity.pdbx_description
1 polymer ?
#
loop_
_entity_poly.entity_id
_entity_poly.type
_entity_poly.pdbx_seq_one_letter_code
_entity_poly.pdbx_strand_id
1 'polypeptide(L)'
;MTPTPRRSVMAHLEVFVVEESDIVLAITVAERHERDDEQLLVSLDGVPLMSTMDGDLCFLENVGRGLLLIDYQATVSGSEPAPTATPREIFRYIRPSRYCESDRLGPFARAEFAGLEGADLLAAVSSWVGVNIAYVPGASRPFDGAIATLLGREGVCRDFAHLTAALLRANDVAARVVSVYAPGLSPMDFHAVTEAC
;
A
#
# COMPACT_ATOMS: atom_id res chain seq x y z
N MET A 1 12.13 -30.04 14.94
CA MET A 1 11.19 -28.94 14.74
C MET A 1 11.96 -27.78 14.11
N THR A 2 11.59 -27.34 12.93
CA THR A 2 12.17 -26.14 12.32
C THR A 2 11.80 -24.93 13.18
N PRO A 3 12.74 -24.04 13.53
CA PRO A 3 12.39 -22.88 14.33
C PRO A 3 11.38 -22.01 13.58
N THR A 4 10.37 -21.52 14.29
CA THR A 4 9.39 -20.58 13.75
C THR A 4 10.14 -19.31 13.31
N PRO A 5 10.02 -18.87 12.05
CA PRO A 5 10.70 -17.68 11.60
C PRO A 5 10.20 -16.45 12.37
N ARG A 6 11.15 -15.63 12.85
CA ARG A 6 10.84 -14.34 13.49
C ARG A 6 11.39 -13.21 12.62
N ARG A 7 10.61 -12.14 12.50
CA ARG A 7 10.95 -10.94 11.75
C ARG A 7 10.69 -9.72 12.61
N SER A 8 11.65 -8.82 12.72
CA SER A 8 11.45 -7.53 13.35
C SER A 8 11.16 -6.49 12.27
N VAL A 9 10.16 -5.69 12.52
CA VAL A 9 9.77 -4.55 11.67
C VAL A 9 9.87 -3.28 12.49
N MET A 10 10.27 -2.19 11.84
CA MET A 10 10.30 -0.86 12.44
C MET A 10 9.98 0.20 11.40
N ALA A 11 9.34 1.27 11.83
CA ALA A 11 9.16 2.48 11.05
C ALA A 11 9.45 3.69 11.96
N HIS A 12 10.24 4.63 11.43
CA HIS A 12 10.50 5.92 12.06
C HIS A 12 10.14 7.02 11.07
N LEU A 13 9.26 7.94 11.48
CA LEU A 13 8.83 9.05 10.65
C LEU A 13 9.02 10.37 11.38
N GLU A 14 9.57 11.32 10.66
CA GLU A 14 9.63 12.73 11.05
C GLU A 14 8.78 13.54 10.06
N VAL A 15 7.70 14.12 10.52
CA VAL A 15 6.75 14.86 9.69
C VAL A 15 6.52 16.24 10.27
N PHE A 16 6.82 17.30 9.51
CA PHE A 16 6.46 18.64 9.92
C PHE A 16 5.02 18.96 9.51
N VAL A 17 4.12 19.02 10.48
CA VAL A 17 2.71 19.39 10.30
C VAL A 17 2.63 20.90 10.13
N VAL A 18 2.20 21.37 8.96
CA VAL A 18 2.17 22.81 8.62
C VAL A 18 0.89 23.49 9.08
N GLU A 19 -0.21 22.74 9.19
CA GLU A 19 -1.51 23.19 9.70
C GLU A 19 -2.21 22.01 10.40
N GLU A 20 -3.13 22.32 11.32
CA GLU A 20 -3.87 21.30 12.05
C GLU A 20 -4.55 20.32 11.11
N SER A 21 -4.33 19.03 11.34
CA SER A 21 -4.76 17.94 10.44
C SER A 21 -5.10 16.69 11.20
N ASP A 22 -6.04 15.92 10.66
CA ASP A 22 -6.24 14.51 11.03
C ASP A 22 -5.32 13.64 10.18
N ILE A 23 -4.60 12.73 10.83
CA ILE A 23 -3.61 11.87 10.18
C ILE A 23 -4.00 10.41 10.35
N VAL A 24 -3.99 9.67 9.26
CA VAL A 24 -4.22 8.21 9.26
C VAL A 24 -2.97 7.51 8.79
N LEU A 25 -2.49 6.57 9.59
CA LEU A 25 -1.26 5.82 9.32
C LEU A 25 -1.58 4.33 9.11
N ALA A 26 -1.00 3.74 8.07
CA ALA A 26 -1.05 2.31 7.76
C ALA A 26 0.37 1.72 7.89
N ILE A 27 0.92 1.77 9.11
CA ILE A 27 2.30 1.35 9.42
C ILE A 27 2.38 0.14 10.33
N THR A 28 1.27 -0.21 11.00
CA THR A 28 1.26 -1.35 11.92
C THR A 28 1.23 -2.68 11.17
N VAL A 29 1.72 -3.71 11.80
CA VAL A 29 1.60 -5.08 11.29
C VAL A 29 0.13 -5.47 11.26
N ALA A 30 -0.31 -6.10 10.15
CA ALA A 30 -1.70 -6.52 9.97
C ALA A 30 -2.17 -7.43 11.12
N GLU A 31 -3.38 -7.22 11.62
CA GLU A 31 -3.97 -7.90 12.79
C GLU A 31 -3.92 -9.43 12.72
N ARG A 32 -3.93 -9.98 11.51
CA ARG A 32 -3.86 -11.43 11.27
C ARG A 32 -2.55 -12.09 11.69
N HIS A 33 -1.50 -11.30 11.90
CA HIS A 33 -0.19 -11.82 12.28
C HIS A 33 -0.01 -11.78 13.81
N GLU A 34 0.57 -12.84 14.34
CA GLU A 34 1.00 -12.86 15.74
C GLU A 34 2.14 -11.87 15.95
N ARG A 35 1.94 -10.93 16.87
CA ARG A 35 2.84 -9.82 17.15
C ARG A 35 3.34 -9.90 18.59
N ASP A 36 4.64 -9.92 18.74
CA ASP A 36 5.31 -9.79 20.02
C ASP A 36 5.97 -8.42 20.12
N ASP A 37 6.12 -7.90 21.32
CA ASP A 37 6.86 -6.67 21.61
C ASP A 37 6.41 -5.46 20.73
N GLU A 38 5.10 -5.37 20.44
CA GLU A 38 4.57 -4.29 19.63
C GLU A 38 4.53 -2.97 20.42
N GLN A 39 5.09 -1.93 19.83
CA GLN A 39 5.08 -0.57 20.39
C GLN A 39 4.86 0.47 19.29
N LEU A 40 3.96 1.41 19.57
CA LEU A 40 3.75 2.61 18.77
C LEU A 40 3.89 3.83 19.70
N LEU A 41 4.85 4.69 19.41
CA LEU A 41 5.07 5.95 20.11
C LEU A 41 4.82 7.10 19.15
N VAL A 42 4.01 8.06 19.56
CA VAL A 42 3.71 9.27 18.80
C VAL A 42 3.91 10.49 19.68
N SER A 43 4.60 11.49 19.16
CA SER A 43 4.75 12.77 19.87
C SER A 43 4.76 13.96 18.90
N LEU A 44 4.25 15.09 19.36
CA LEU A 44 4.33 16.38 18.67
C LEU A 44 5.21 17.33 19.49
N ASP A 45 6.29 17.82 18.90
CA ASP A 45 7.30 18.67 19.58
C ASP A 45 7.78 18.06 20.92
N GLY A 46 7.92 16.70 20.95
CA GLY A 46 8.32 15.95 22.14
C GLY A 46 7.22 15.70 23.16
N VAL A 47 5.99 16.17 22.93
CA VAL A 47 4.84 15.89 23.81
C VAL A 47 4.10 14.65 23.28
N PRO A 48 3.92 13.60 24.09
CA PRO A 48 3.20 12.40 23.65
C PRO A 48 1.78 12.71 23.19
N LEU A 49 1.39 12.11 22.04
CA LEU A 49 0.04 12.17 21.52
C LEU A 49 -0.65 10.81 21.67
N MET A 50 -1.95 10.87 21.95
CA MET A 50 -2.81 9.68 21.94
C MET A 50 -3.18 9.32 20.51
N SER A 51 -3.15 8.03 20.20
CA SER A 51 -3.62 7.47 18.94
C SER A 51 -4.78 6.51 19.18
N THR A 52 -5.68 6.40 18.22
CA THR A 52 -6.77 5.42 18.21
C THR A 52 -6.50 4.39 17.13
N MET A 53 -6.67 3.12 17.45
CA MET A 53 -6.54 2.02 16.48
C MET A 53 -7.91 1.55 16.02
N ASP A 54 -8.07 1.37 14.70
CA ASP A 54 -9.21 0.68 14.09
C ASP A 54 -8.66 -0.28 13.02
N GLY A 55 -8.65 -1.55 13.36
CA GLY A 55 -7.95 -2.57 12.58
C GLY A 55 -6.46 -2.27 12.47
N ASP A 56 -5.97 -2.27 11.25
CA ASP A 56 -4.56 -2.00 10.91
C ASP A 56 -4.24 -0.49 10.73
N LEU A 57 -5.19 0.39 11.05
CA LEU A 57 -5.04 1.82 10.89
C LEU A 57 -4.90 2.53 12.24
N CYS A 58 -3.93 3.44 12.31
CA CYS A 58 -3.72 4.32 13.45
C CYS A 58 -4.24 5.72 13.10
N PHE A 59 -5.11 6.27 13.92
CA PHE A 59 -5.71 7.59 13.77
C PHE A 59 -5.13 8.56 14.79
N LEU A 60 -4.70 9.72 14.30
CA LEU A 60 -4.29 10.86 15.09
C LEU A 60 -5.22 12.02 14.72
N GLU A 61 -5.98 12.50 15.68
CA GLU A 61 -6.97 13.55 15.47
C GLU A 61 -6.44 14.91 15.95
N ASN A 62 -6.79 15.97 15.21
CA ASN A 62 -6.48 17.36 15.55
C ASN A 62 -4.99 17.59 15.86
N VAL A 63 -4.10 17.00 15.06
CA VAL A 63 -2.66 17.17 15.21
C VAL A 63 -2.30 18.60 14.82
N GLY A 64 -1.88 19.39 15.80
CA GLY A 64 -1.49 20.78 15.60
C GLY A 64 -0.20 20.94 14.79
N ARG A 65 0.14 22.19 14.48
CA ARG A 65 1.41 22.51 13.79
C ARG A 65 2.60 22.18 14.68
N GLY A 66 3.60 21.48 14.11
CA GLY A 66 4.81 21.10 14.83
C GLY A 66 5.55 19.94 14.20
N LEU A 67 6.60 19.47 14.84
CA LEU A 67 7.34 18.27 14.44
C LEU A 67 6.66 17.03 15.06
N LEU A 68 6.00 16.25 14.21
CA LEU A 68 5.41 14.96 14.56
C LEU A 68 6.46 13.88 14.41
N LEU A 69 6.73 13.13 15.47
CA LEU A 69 7.58 11.96 15.49
C LEU A 69 6.72 10.72 15.71
N ILE A 70 6.93 9.70 14.91
CA ILE A 70 6.23 8.43 15.00
C ILE A 70 7.25 7.31 14.95
N ASP A 71 7.28 6.50 16.00
CA ASP A 71 8.13 5.32 16.13
C ASP A 71 7.26 4.09 16.29
N TYR A 72 7.39 3.14 15.39
CA TYR A 72 6.70 1.86 15.45
C TYR A 72 7.72 0.72 15.41
N GLN A 73 7.52 -0.27 16.26
CA GLN A 73 8.27 -1.52 16.21
C GLN A 73 7.40 -2.70 16.59
N ALA A 74 7.65 -3.85 15.97
CA ALA A 74 7.03 -5.12 16.34
C ALA A 74 7.92 -6.29 15.94
N THR A 75 7.74 -7.43 16.62
CA THR A 75 8.27 -8.71 16.20
C THR A 75 7.14 -9.60 15.73
N VAL A 76 7.25 -10.11 14.51
CA VAL A 76 6.26 -11.00 13.89
C VAL A 76 6.79 -12.43 13.90
N SER A 77 6.01 -13.34 14.49
CA SER A 77 6.32 -14.76 14.56
C SER A 77 5.51 -15.55 13.54
N GLY A 78 6.14 -16.57 12.94
CA GLY A 78 5.46 -17.45 11.99
C GLY A 78 5.37 -16.95 10.57
N SER A 79 4.58 -17.66 9.77
CA SER A 79 4.21 -17.32 8.40
C SER A 79 2.77 -17.75 8.19
N GLU A 80 1.90 -16.78 8.05
CA GLU A 80 0.50 -17.04 7.74
C GLU A 80 0.33 -17.31 6.24
N PRO A 81 -0.53 -18.26 5.86
CA PRO A 81 -0.91 -18.45 4.46
C PRO A 81 -1.63 -17.21 3.94
N ALA A 82 -1.56 -16.99 2.63
CA ALA A 82 -2.36 -15.93 2.00
C ALA A 82 -3.84 -16.13 2.36
N PRO A 83 -4.53 -15.09 2.86
CA PRO A 83 -5.94 -15.18 3.19
C PRO A 83 -6.77 -15.41 1.93
N THR A 84 -7.82 -16.22 2.05
CA THR A 84 -8.83 -16.32 1.00
C THR A 84 -9.73 -15.09 1.07
N ALA A 85 -9.85 -14.37 -0.04
CA ALA A 85 -10.70 -13.20 -0.10
C ALA A 85 -12.18 -13.56 0.12
N THR A 86 -12.85 -12.81 0.96
CA THR A 86 -14.29 -12.95 1.18
C THR A 86 -15.10 -12.40 -0.01
N PRO A 87 -16.33 -12.82 -0.24
CA PRO A 87 -17.20 -12.23 -1.27
C PRO A 87 -17.35 -10.70 -1.13
N ARG A 88 -17.34 -10.19 0.10
CA ARG A 88 -17.40 -8.75 0.38
C ARG A 88 -16.12 -8.02 -0.10
N GLU A 89 -14.96 -8.62 0.10
CA GLU A 89 -13.68 -8.07 -0.36
C GLU A 89 -13.59 -8.12 -1.88
N ILE A 90 -13.96 -9.23 -2.51
CA ILE A 90 -14.03 -9.35 -3.97
C ILE A 90 -14.93 -8.25 -4.54
N PHE A 91 -16.16 -8.10 -4.00
CA PHE A 91 -17.08 -7.05 -4.43
C PHE A 91 -16.51 -5.64 -4.24
N ARG A 92 -15.78 -5.40 -3.14
CA ARG A 92 -15.15 -4.11 -2.86
C ARG A 92 -14.00 -3.82 -3.81
N TYR A 93 -13.13 -4.81 -4.04
CA TYR A 93 -11.86 -4.61 -4.73
C TYR A 93 -11.90 -4.86 -6.24
N ILE A 94 -13.03 -5.26 -6.80
CA ILE A 94 -13.24 -5.30 -8.25
C ILE A 94 -13.72 -3.95 -8.82
N ARG A 95 -14.22 -3.06 -7.95
CA ARG A 95 -14.80 -1.77 -8.34
C ARG A 95 -13.72 -0.71 -8.57
N PRO A 96 -14.01 0.30 -9.42
CA PRO A 96 -13.14 1.47 -9.53
C PRO A 96 -13.07 2.20 -8.19
N SER A 97 -11.97 2.92 -7.98
CA SER A 97 -11.76 3.76 -6.82
C SER A 97 -11.01 5.04 -7.19
N ARG A 98 -10.85 5.97 -6.23
CA ARG A 98 -10.28 7.30 -6.46
C ARG A 98 -8.98 7.28 -7.28
N TYR A 99 -8.07 6.36 -6.99
CA TYR A 99 -6.76 6.26 -7.62
C TYR A 99 -6.63 5.05 -8.56
N CYS A 100 -7.65 4.20 -8.66
CA CYS A 100 -7.69 3.04 -9.54
C CYS A 100 -8.95 3.16 -10.42
N GLU A 101 -8.89 3.99 -11.47
CA GLU A 101 -9.99 4.32 -12.37
C GLU A 101 -10.20 3.20 -13.42
N SER A 102 -10.43 1.97 -12.93
CA SER A 102 -10.51 0.75 -13.76
C SER A 102 -11.66 0.80 -14.79
N ASP A 103 -12.75 1.49 -14.48
CA ASP A 103 -13.87 1.74 -15.41
C ASP A 103 -13.46 2.48 -16.70
N ARG A 104 -12.41 3.30 -16.63
CA ARG A 104 -11.88 4.05 -17.76
C ARG A 104 -10.78 3.31 -18.53
N LEU A 105 -10.20 2.29 -17.93
CA LEU A 105 -9.09 1.51 -18.50
C LEU A 105 -9.55 0.25 -19.26
N GLY A 106 -10.84 -0.09 -19.22
CA GLY A 106 -11.38 -1.30 -19.82
C GLY A 106 -11.00 -1.52 -21.31
N PRO A 107 -11.14 -0.53 -22.20
CA PRO A 107 -10.73 -0.71 -23.60
C PRO A 107 -9.23 -0.98 -23.77
N PHE A 108 -8.40 -0.28 -23.03
CA PHE A 108 -6.95 -0.48 -23.02
C PHE A 108 -6.57 -1.87 -22.49
N ALA A 109 -7.08 -2.22 -21.32
CA ALA A 109 -6.76 -3.48 -20.66
C ALA A 109 -7.16 -4.70 -21.51
N ARG A 110 -8.34 -4.66 -22.15
CA ARG A 110 -8.77 -5.74 -23.06
C ARG A 110 -7.94 -5.82 -24.34
N ALA A 111 -7.39 -4.72 -24.83
CA ALA A 111 -6.52 -4.74 -26.01
C ALA A 111 -5.14 -5.32 -25.68
N GLU A 112 -4.55 -4.91 -24.55
CA GLU A 112 -3.21 -5.32 -24.16
C GLU A 112 -3.12 -6.76 -23.62
N PHE A 113 -4.18 -7.23 -22.93
CA PHE A 113 -4.18 -8.51 -22.21
C PHE A 113 -5.22 -9.49 -22.74
N ALA A 114 -5.61 -9.36 -24.02
CA ALA A 114 -6.62 -10.21 -24.64
C ALA A 114 -6.29 -11.71 -24.52
N GLY A 115 -7.25 -12.50 -24.01
CA GLY A 115 -7.13 -13.96 -23.92
C GLY A 115 -6.23 -14.46 -22.78
N LEU A 116 -5.73 -13.59 -21.92
CA LEU A 116 -4.97 -13.97 -20.72
C LEU A 116 -5.89 -14.07 -19.51
N GLU A 117 -5.67 -15.09 -18.68
CA GLU A 117 -6.44 -15.35 -17.47
C GLU A 117 -5.52 -15.85 -16.33
N GLY A 118 -6.01 -15.80 -15.08
CA GLY A 118 -5.32 -16.36 -13.91
C GLY A 118 -3.90 -15.84 -13.75
N ALA A 119 -2.95 -16.75 -13.52
CA ALA A 119 -1.55 -16.41 -13.27
C ALA A 119 -0.86 -15.72 -14.47
N ASP A 120 -1.23 -16.08 -15.70
CA ASP A 120 -0.66 -15.50 -16.91
C ASP A 120 -1.06 -14.02 -17.05
N LEU A 121 -2.31 -13.69 -16.73
CA LEU A 121 -2.79 -12.30 -16.68
C LEU A 121 -2.04 -11.51 -15.61
N LEU A 122 -1.90 -12.05 -14.38
CA LEU A 122 -1.17 -11.38 -13.30
C LEU A 122 0.27 -11.07 -13.70
N ALA A 123 0.96 -12.06 -14.28
CA ALA A 123 2.33 -11.90 -14.74
C ALA A 123 2.46 -10.88 -15.87
N ALA A 124 1.53 -10.92 -16.85
CA ALA A 124 1.52 -10.00 -17.98
C ALA A 124 1.29 -8.55 -17.52
N VAL A 125 0.31 -8.30 -16.67
CA VAL A 125 0.02 -6.95 -16.14
C VAL A 125 1.21 -6.42 -15.34
N SER A 126 1.78 -7.23 -14.44
CA SER A 126 2.96 -6.84 -13.65
C SER A 126 4.16 -6.50 -14.54
N SER A 127 4.46 -7.37 -15.51
CA SER A 127 5.55 -7.16 -16.47
C SER A 127 5.32 -5.92 -17.33
N TRP A 128 4.09 -5.73 -17.81
CA TRP A 128 3.74 -4.56 -18.62
C TRP A 128 3.98 -3.26 -17.87
N VAL A 129 3.51 -3.16 -16.63
CA VAL A 129 3.74 -1.98 -15.78
C VAL A 129 5.22 -1.76 -15.54
N GLY A 130 5.97 -2.82 -15.18
CA GLY A 130 7.40 -2.72 -14.92
C GLY A 130 8.24 -2.32 -16.14
N VAL A 131 7.80 -2.64 -17.37
CA VAL A 131 8.52 -2.30 -18.61
C VAL A 131 8.11 -0.92 -19.14
N ASN A 132 6.85 -0.53 -18.97
CA ASN A 132 6.29 0.66 -19.64
C ASN A 132 6.26 1.91 -18.76
N ILE A 133 6.49 1.78 -17.45
CA ILE A 133 6.48 2.89 -16.49
C ILE A 133 7.89 3.06 -15.92
N ALA A 134 8.44 4.26 -16.01
CA ALA A 134 9.72 4.59 -15.39
C ALA A 134 9.55 4.88 -13.89
N TYR A 135 10.41 4.31 -13.06
CA TYR A 135 10.44 4.67 -11.64
C TYR A 135 11.22 5.97 -11.46
N VAL A 136 10.52 7.06 -11.13
CA VAL A 136 11.11 8.40 -11.00
C VAL A 136 10.72 8.99 -9.64
N PRO A 137 11.67 9.06 -8.68
CA PRO A 137 11.42 9.70 -7.40
C PRO A 137 10.97 11.15 -7.58
N GLY A 138 9.89 11.55 -6.90
CA GLY A 138 9.34 12.90 -6.96
C GLY A 138 8.42 13.19 -8.15
N ALA A 139 8.23 12.29 -9.11
CA ALA A 139 7.30 12.48 -10.22
C ALA A 139 5.82 12.40 -9.79
N SER A 140 5.53 11.72 -8.70
CA SER A 140 4.17 11.46 -8.21
C SER A 140 3.60 12.64 -7.44
N ARG A 141 2.31 12.95 -7.69
CA ARG A 141 1.54 13.97 -6.96
C ARG A 141 0.50 13.29 -6.06
N PRO A 142 0.05 13.94 -4.98
CA PRO A 142 -0.91 13.34 -4.04
C PRO A 142 -2.25 12.91 -4.65
N PHE A 143 -2.62 13.49 -5.78
CA PHE A 143 -3.90 13.24 -6.47
C PHE A 143 -3.77 12.45 -7.78
N ASP A 144 -2.57 12.03 -8.16
CA ASP A 144 -2.35 11.21 -9.36
C ASP A 144 -2.93 9.80 -9.17
N GLY A 145 -3.75 9.38 -10.11
CA GLY A 145 -4.33 8.04 -10.19
C GLY A 145 -3.69 7.21 -11.30
N ALA A 146 -4.24 6.03 -11.52
CA ALA A 146 -3.75 5.07 -12.52
C ALA A 146 -3.68 5.64 -13.94
N ILE A 147 -4.64 6.48 -14.32
CA ILE A 147 -4.64 7.12 -15.64
C ILE A 147 -3.51 8.13 -15.77
N ALA A 148 -3.25 8.93 -14.74
CA ALA A 148 -2.14 9.88 -14.77
C ALA A 148 -0.80 9.15 -14.94
N THR A 149 -0.58 8.08 -14.21
CA THR A 149 0.61 7.21 -14.32
C THR A 149 0.72 6.57 -15.71
N LEU A 150 -0.39 6.04 -16.26
CA LEU A 150 -0.40 5.42 -17.58
C LEU A 150 0.00 6.43 -18.68
N LEU A 151 -0.50 7.65 -18.62
CA LEU A 151 -0.21 8.70 -19.59
C LEU A 151 1.16 9.33 -19.41
N GLY A 152 1.57 9.57 -18.15
CA GLY A 152 2.87 10.14 -17.80
C GLY A 152 4.03 9.18 -18.02
N ARG A 153 3.79 7.87 -17.99
CA ARG A 153 4.81 6.82 -18.11
C ARG A 153 5.89 6.86 -17.02
N GLU A 154 5.60 7.50 -15.91
CA GLU A 154 6.50 7.61 -14.77
C GLU A 154 5.70 7.62 -13.44
N GLY A 155 6.38 7.28 -12.35
CA GLY A 155 5.77 7.29 -11.02
C GLY A 155 6.67 6.64 -9.98
N VAL A 156 6.13 6.48 -8.77
CA VAL A 156 6.76 5.78 -7.64
C VAL A 156 5.97 4.51 -7.29
N CYS A 157 6.39 3.75 -6.28
CA CYS A 157 5.76 2.47 -5.91
C CYS A 157 4.24 2.53 -5.78
N ARG A 158 3.69 3.61 -5.20
CA ARG A 158 2.26 3.85 -5.07
C ARG A 158 1.57 3.92 -6.44
N ASP A 159 2.17 4.62 -7.39
CA ASP A 159 1.60 4.81 -8.73
C ASP A 159 1.62 3.51 -9.53
N PHE A 160 2.71 2.74 -9.41
CA PHE A 160 2.81 1.38 -9.96
C PHE A 160 1.72 0.47 -9.38
N ALA A 161 1.51 0.53 -8.06
CA ALA A 161 0.49 -0.27 -7.40
C ALA A 161 -0.93 0.14 -7.83
N HIS A 162 -1.24 1.44 -7.94
CA HIS A 162 -2.53 1.93 -8.42
C HIS A 162 -2.80 1.50 -9.86
N LEU A 163 -1.81 1.65 -10.75
CA LEU A 163 -1.97 1.25 -12.15
C LEU A 163 -2.15 -0.25 -12.30
N THR A 164 -1.34 -1.06 -11.61
CA THR A 164 -1.46 -2.52 -11.61
C THR A 164 -2.84 -2.95 -11.11
N ALA A 165 -3.30 -2.42 -9.96
CA ALA A 165 -4.63 -2.72 -9.43
C ALA A 165 -5.75 -2.31 -10.40
N ALA A 166 -5.62 -1.14 -11.04
CA ALA A 166 -6.62 -0.66 -11.98
C ALA A 166 -6.70 -1.52 -13.26
N LEU A 167 -5.56 -1.96 -13.79
CA LEU A 167 -5.50 -2.87 -14.95
C LEU A 167 -6.06 -4.26 -14.63
N LEU A 168 -5.76 -4.81 -13.45
CA LEU A 168 -6.34 -6.08 -12.99
C LEU A 168 -7.85 -5.97 -12.85
N ARG A 169 -8.36 -4.92 -12.17
CA ARG A 169 -9.79 -4.66 -12.02
C ARG A 169 -10.50 -4.46 -13.37
N ALA A 170 -9.84 -3.84 -14.33
CA ALA A 170 -10.35 -3.66 -15.69
C ALA A 170 -10.44 -4.97 -16.50
N ASN A 171 -9.77 -6.03 -16.04
CA ASN A 171 -9.85 -7.41 -16.52
C ASN A 171 -10.62 -8.32 -15.54
N ASP A 172 -11.53 -7.77 -14.76
CA ASP A 172 -12.42 -8.49 -13.83
C ASP A 172 -11.68 -9.27 -12.71
N VAL A 173 -10.45 -8.89 -12.38
CA VAL A 173 -9.70 -9.42 -11.24
C VAL A 173 -9.76 -8.44 -10.08
N ALA A 174 -10.34 -8.88 -8.95
CA ALA A 174 -10.34 -8.08 -7.74
C ALA A 174 -8.90 -7.88 -7.24
N ALA A 175 -8.51 -6.64 -6.99
CA ALA A 175 -7.16 -6.30 -6.56
C ALA A 175 -7.17 -5.08 -5.63
N ARG A 176 -6.24 -5.04 -4.68
CA ARG A 176 -6.08 -3.93 -3.73
C ARG A 176 -4.64 -3.47 -3.65
N VAL A 177 -4.45 -2.22 -3.27
CA VAL A 177 -3.13 -1.69 -2.90
C VAL A 177 -2.92 -1.95 -1.42
N VAL A 178 -1.75 -2.44 -1.08
CA VAL A 178 -1.35 -2.71 0.31
C VAL A 178 0.01 -2.08 0.59
N SER A 179 0.17 -1.54 1.80
CA SER A 179 1.47 -1.11 2.30
C SER A 179 2.25 -2.33 2.79
N VAL A 180 3.55 -2.34 2.58
CA VAL A 180 4.42 -3.45 2.98
C VAL A 180 5.74 -2.93 3.52
N TYR A 181 6.31 -3.67 4.46
CA TYR A 181 7.71 -3.52 4.82
C TYR A 181 8.58 -4.17 3.74
N ALA A 182 9.44 -3.40 3.10
CA ALA A 182 10.29 -3.85 2.00
C ALA A 182 11.76 -3.89 2.43
N PRO A 183 12.26 -5.03 2.92
CA PRO A 183 13.66 -5.15 3.33
C PRO A 183 14.58 -4.98 2.12
N GLY A 184 15.69 -4.25 2.32
CA GLY A 184 16.70 -4.03 1.29
C GLY A 184 16.48 -2.78 0.41
N LEU A 185 15.45 -1.97 0.66
CA LEU A 185 15.37 -0.63 0.06
C LEU A 185 16.48 0.27 0.60
N SER A 186 17.11 1.03 -0.30
CA SER A 186 18.12 2.03 0.06
C SER A 186 17.94 3.29 -0.81
N PRO A 187 17.56 4.44 -0.21
CA PRO A 187 17.22 4.61 1.20
C PRO A 187 15.96 3.83 1.61
N MET A 188 15.82 3.58 2.90
CA MET A 188 14.58 3.02 3.45
C MET A 188 13.42 3.98 3.22
N ASP A 189 12.29 3.44 2.75
CA ASP A 189 11.10 4.23 2.44
C ASP A 189 9.84 3.36 2.60
N PHE A 190 8.69 3.99 2.63
CA PHE A 190 7.40 3.30 2.49
C PHE A 190 7.32 2.59 1.15
N HIS A 191 6.68 1.43 1.18
CA HIS A 191 6.48 0.68 -0.05
C HIS A 191 5.03 0.21 -0.20
N ALA A 192 4.53 0.30 -1.42
CA ALA A 192 3.20 -0.16 -1.78
C ALA A 192 3.29 -1.18 -2.91
N VAL A 193 2.47 -2.22 -2.81
CA VAL A 193 2.33 -3.26 -3.83
C VAL A 193 0.85 -3.51 -4.13
N THR A 194 0.58 -4.25 -5.19
CA THR A 194 -0.77 -4.73 -5.52
C THR A 194 -0.91 -6.18 -5.09
N GLU A 195 -2.00 -6.47 -4.39
CA GLU A 195 -2.43 -7.81 -4.05
C GLU A 195 -3.70 -8.15 -4.86
N ALA A 196 -3.65 -9.24 -5.64
CA ALA A 196 -4.82 -9.79 -6.32
C ALA A 196 -5.56 -10.76 -5.39
N CYS A 197 -6.90 -10.75 -5.43
CA CYS A 197 -7.76 -11.56 -4.57
C CYS A 197 -8.29 -12.80 -5.30
#